data_e295e99c06d88be0b6bcd9c14dbd2f76
#
_entry.id   e295e99c06d88be0b6bcd9c14dbd2f76
#
_cell.length_a   1.000
_cell.length_b   1.000
_cell.length_c   1.000
_cell.angle_alpha   90.00
_cell.angle_beta   90.00
_cell.angle_gamma   90.00
#
_symmetry.space_group_name_H-M   'P 1'
#
loop_
_entity.id
_entity.type
_entity.pdbx_description
1 polymer ?
#
loop_
_entity_poly.entity_id
_entity_poly.type
_entity_poly.pdbx_seq_one_letter_code
_entity_poly.pdbx_strand_id
1 'polypeptide(L)'
;MPEQSDAARAEGGPAAELDREIAGIEPGSQSGAPSSSQARPFGTSSEPAEAGRPPQPVQAGLWAFAPNRDCLGGTAWWLEHADGALLVDCPAFTAANLAFLRGRPPGQLLLTSREGHGRTRRFQEALGWPVLVQEQEAYLLPGVQQLQTFDDELALSPDLRLLWTPGPTPGCCVLHAGGAVDVLFCGRLLSPTGPGAASPLPTARSFHWGRWQRSLKKLKAWLPQGSPRWIASGAGLGALAGEKLIGPGRPLLDGLE
;
A
#
# COMPACT_ATOMS: atom_id res chain seq x y z
N MET A 1 -55.03 22.78 20.89
CA MET A 1 -56.18 22.18 21.55
C MET A 1 -56.78 21.13 20.67
N PRO A 2 -57.18 20.03 21.17
CA PRO A 2 -56.49 19.00 21.98
C PRO A 2 -56.49 17.66 21.21
N GLU A 3 -56.03 16.57 21.62
CA GLU A 3 -55.97 15.69 22.76
C GLU A 3 -55.50 14.34 22.26
N GLN A 4 -54.53 13.79 22.89
CA GLN A 4 -54.63 12.67 23.87
C GLN A 4 -54.91 11.32 23.24
N SER A 5 -54.08 10.44 23.49
CA SER A 5 -53.89 9.43 24.55
C SER A 5 -54.23 8.07 23.96
N ASP A 6 -53.64 6.94 24.23
CA ASP A 6 -53.31 6.22 25.43
C ASP A 6 -52.50 4.97 25.02
N ALA A 7 -51.50 4.60 25.60
CA ALA A 7 -51.20 3.74 26.72
C ALA A 7 -51.79 2.31 26.70
N ALA A 8 -50.91 1.41 26.97
CA ALA A 8 -51.00 0.30 27.90
C ALA A 8 -50.64 -1.08 27.37
N ARG A 9 -49.64 -1.64 27.98
CA ARG A 9 -49.57 -2.81 28.89
C ARG A 9 -49.55 -4.16 28.18
N ALA A 10 -48.60 -4.96 28.44
CA ALA A 10 -47.93 -5.62 29.56
C ALA A 10 -48.21 -7.14 29.55
N GLU A 11 -47.28 -7.83 30.17
CA GLU A 11 -47.32 -9.18 30.76
C GLU A 11 -46.91 -10.31 29.83
N GLY A 12 -46.05 -11.23 30.12
CA GLY A 12 -45.43 -11.68 31.38
C GLY A 12 -45.21 -13.17 31.26
N GLY A 13 -44.02 -13.66 31.46
CA GLY A 13 -43.41 -14.89 31.80
C GLY A 13 -44.14 -16.23 31.58
N PRO A 14 -43.63 -17.38 31.95
CA PRO A 14 -42.49 -17.61 32.86
C PRO A 14 -41.43 -18.65 32.41
N ALA A 15 -40.43 -18.76 33.22
CA ALA A 15 -39.41 -19.79 33.25
C ALA A 15 -39.97 -21.21 33.45
N ALA A 16 -39.31 -22.20 32.90
CA ALA A 16 -39.38 -23.59 33.34
C ALA A 16 -38.00 -24.22 33.30
N GLU A 17 -37.52 -24.40 34.49
CA GLU A 17 -36.49 -25.28 35.01
C GLU A 17 -36.78 -26.73 34.60
N LEU A 18 -35.75 -27.46 34.14
CA LEU A 18 -35.73 -28.92 34.20
C LEU A 18 -34.31 -29.39 34.45
N ASP A 19 -34.01 -29.57 35.72
CA ASP A 19 -32.99 -30.49 36.22
C ASP A 19 -33.36 -31.92 35.81
N ARG A 20 -32.37 -32.68 35.34
CA ARG A 20 -32.31 -34.13 35.54
C ARG A 20 -30.85 -34.62 35.50
N GLU A 21 -30.41 -34.92 36.68
CA GLU A 21 -29.49 -35.93 37.15
C GLU A 21 -29.38 -37.15 36.23
N ILE A 22 -28.17 -37.58 35.88
CA ILE A 22 -27.82 -39.02 35.82
C ILE A 22 -26.39 -39.19 36.27
N ALA A 23 -26.26 -40.09 37.22
CA ALA A 23 -25.04 -40.53 37.90
C ALA A 23 -24.13 -41.41 37.04
N GLY A 24 -22.86 -41.36 37.36
CA GLY A 24 -21.95 -42.46 37.60
C GLY A 24 -21.45 -43.32 36.45
N ILE A 25 -20.17 -43.11 36.04
CA ILE A 25 -19.28 -44.24 35.71
C ILE A 25 -17.86 -43.86 36.17
N GLU A 26 -17.32 -44.70 37.05
CA GLU A 26 -15.99 -44.66 37.64
C GLU A 26 -14.87 -45.15 36.68
N PRO A 27 -13.55 -45.01 37.02
CA PRO A 27 -12.49 -44.75 36.06
C PRO A 27 -11.75 -46.00 35.62
N GLY A 28 -11.51 -46.09 34.35
CA GLY A 28 -10.55 -47.03 33.78
C GLY A 28 -9.17 -46.37 33.59
N SER A 29 -8.22 -46.82 34.38
CA SER A 29 -6.82 -46.50 34.27
C SER A 29 -6.22 -47.04 32.97
N GLN A 30 -5.76 -46.19 32.08
CA GLN A 30 -4.72 -46.53 31.10
C GLN A 30 -3.69 -45.39 30.99
N SER A 31 -2.51 -45.72 31.46
CA SER A 31 -1.27 -44.99 31.29
C SER A 31 -0.90 -44.95 29.81
N GLY A 32 -1.06 -43.79 29.21
CA GLY A 32 -0.51 -43.45 27.91
C GLY A 32 0.02 -42.03 27.99
N ALA A 33 1.35 -41.89 28.09
CA ALA A 33 2.01 -40.59 28.05
C ALA A 33 1.64 -39.86 26.72
N PRO A 34 1.16 -38.62 26.76
CA PRO A 34 1.03 -37.87 25.51
C PRO A 34 2.43 -37.53 25.03
N SER A 35 2.77 -38.06 23.87
CA SER A 35 3.85 -37.57 23.01
C SER A 35 3.77 -36.06 22.95
N SER A 36 4.78 -35.40 23.46
CA SER A 36 4.95 -33.93 23.31
C SER A 36 5.12 -33.64 21.84
N SER A 37 3.99 -33.37 21.17
CA SER A 37 3.97 -32.65 19.92
C SER A 37 4.52 -31.26 20.21
N GLN A 38 5.83 -31.10 20.05
CA GLN A 38 6.46 -29.80 20.01
C GLN A 38 5.81 -29.03 18.86
N ALA A 39 4.92 -28.09 19.20
CA ALA A 39 4.48 -27.07 18.29
C ALA A 39 5.75 -26.37 17.77
N ARG A 40 6.08 -26.62 16.51
CA ARG A 40 7.15 -25.88 15.84
C ARG A 40 6.78 -24.41 15.94
N PRO A 41 7.63 -23.55 16.51
CA PRO A 41 7.39 -22.12 16.45
C PRO A 41 7.32 -21.78 14.96
N PHE A 42 6.25 -21.09 14.56
CA PHE A 42 6.20 -20.42 13.26
C PHE A 42 7.31 -19.37 13.25
N GLY A 43 8.53 -19.79 12.97
CA GLY A 43 9.64 -18.93 12.69
C GLY A 43 9.33 -18.24 11.37
N THR A 44 8.87 -17.00 11.45
CA THR A 44 8.88 -16.09 10.31
C THR A 44 10.35 -15.84 9.98
N SER A 45 10.90 -16.66 9.07
CA SER A 45 12.22 -16.40 8.52
C SER A 45 12.17 -14.98 7.92
N SER A 46 12.96 -14.06 8.47
CA SER A 46 13.10 -12.70 7.94
C SER A 46 13.83 -12.68 6.58
N GLU A 47 14.35 -13.81 6.16
CA GLU A 47 15.07 -13.95 4.89
C GLU A 47 14.16 -14.46 3.77
N PRO A 48 14.30 -13.91 2.57
CA PRO A 48 13.51 -14.33 1.40
C PRO A 48 13.97 -15.69 0.87
N ALA A 49 13.00 -16.54 0.47
CA ALA A 49 13.28 -17.84 -0.15
C ALA A 49 13.65 -17.71 -1.63
N GLU A 50 13.23 -16.65 -2.32
CA GLU A 50 13.45 -16.43 -3.74
C GLU A 50 14.70 -15.58 -3.99
N ALA A 51 15.54 -15.98 -4.96
CA ALA A 51 16.72 -15.20 -5.35
C ALA A 51 16.34 -13.82 -5.92
N GLY A 52 15.43 -13.80 -6.90
CA GLY A 52 14.97 -12.57 -7.56
C GLY A 52 16.02 -11.96 -8.51
N ARG A 53 15.69 -10.76 -9.00
CA ARG A 53 16.58 -9.93 -9.82
C ARG A 53 16.71 -8.55 -9.15
N PRO A 54 17.91 -7.95 -9.14
CA PRO A 54 18.10 -6.62 -8.57
C PRO A 54 17.31 -5.57 -9.37
N PRO A 55 16.98 -4.43 -8.75
CA PRO A 55 16.35 -3.32 -9.47
C PRO A 55 17.30 -2.74 -10.51
N GLN A 56 16.71 -2.12 -11.52
CA GLN A 56 17.44 -1.51 -12.63
C GLN A 56 17.59 0.00 -12.41
N PRO A 57 18.77 0.58 -12.61
CA PRO A 57 18.93 2.03 -12.58
C PRO A 57 18.14 2.65 -13.76
N VAL A 58 17.51 3.78 -13.49
CA VAL A 58 16.67 4.52 -14.47
C VAL A 58 17.29 5.87 -14.77
N GLN A 59 17.65 6.60 -13.74
CA GLN A 59 18.43 7.84 -13.78
C GLN A 59 19.18 8.00 -12.46
N ALA A 60 20.01 9.04 -12.34
CA ALA A 60 20.75 9.30 -11.10
C ALA A 60 19.79 9.35 -9.90
N GLY A 61 20.07 8.53 -8.88
CA GLY A 61 19.25 8.47 -7.67
C GLY A 61 17.91 7.74 -7.82
N LEU A 62 17.62 7.10 -8.96
CA LEU A 62 16.32 6.43 -9.18
C LEU A 62 16.48 5.03 -9.78
N TRP A 63 15.84 4.03 -9.18
CA TRP A 63 15.80 2.64 -9.63
C TRP A 63 14.37 2.12 -9.71
N ALA A 64 14.12 1.26 -10.69
CA ALA A 64 12.86 0.53 -10.86
C ALA A 64 13.05 -0.95 -10.50
N PHE A 65 12.16 -1.48 -9.66
CA PHE A 65 12.11 -2.91 -9.36
C PHE A 65 11.34 -3.67 -10.43
N ALA A 66 11.60 -4.97 -10.53
CA ALA A 66 10.83 -5.86 -11.40
C ALA A 66 9.37 -5.93 -10.93
N PRO A 67 8.41 -6.23 -11.84
CA PRO A 67 7.00 -6.35 -11.49
C PRO A 67 6.77 -7.35 -10.34
N ASN A 68 5.94 -6.96 -9.37
CA ASN A 68 5.64 -7.74 -8.19
C ASN A 68 4.24 -8.35 -8.26
N ARG A 69 4.13 -9.68 -8.18
CA ARG A 69 2.83 -10.38 -8.16
C ARG A 69 1.99 -10.01 -6.94
N ASP A 70 2.62 -9.82 -5.78
CA ASP A 70 1.95 -9.42 -4.54
C ASP A 70 1.35 -8.00 -4.65
N CYS A 71 1.80 -7.21 -5.65
CA CYS A 71 1.29 -5.89 -5.98
C CYS A 71 0.59 -5.88 -7.36
N LEU A 72 -0.10 -6.96 -7.75
CA LEU A 72 -0.84 -7.08 -9.01
C LEU A 72 0.01 -6.75 -10.26
N GLY A 73 1.27 -7.18 -10.28
CA GLY A 73 2.21 -6.88 -11.36
C GLY A 73 2.73 -5.43 -11.36
N GLY A 74 2.53 -4.71 -10.28
CA GLY A 74 2.99 -3.33 -10.13
C GLY A 74 4.49 -3.20 -9.98
N THR A 75 4.97 -1.99 -10.20
CA THR A 75 6.37 -1.58 -10.12
C THR A 75 6.60 -0.75 -8.87
N ALA A 76 7.60 -1.10 -8.09
CA ALA A 76 8.10 -0.30 -6.98
C ALA A 76 9.35 0.48 -7.41
N TRP A 77 9.68 1.52 -6.67
CA TRP A 77 10.77 2.44 -7.00
C TRP A 77 11.65 2.71 -5.78
N TRP A 78 12.95 2.84 -6.01
CA TRP A 78 13.88 3.36 -5.02
C TRP A 78 14.35 4.72 -5.46
N LEU A 79 14.18 5.72 -4.60
CA LEU A 79 14.60 7.10 -4.80
C LEU A 79 15.63 7.48 -3.73
N GLU A 80 16.82 7.91 -4.15
CA GLU A 80 17.81 8.61 -3.31
C GLU A 80 17.67 10.10 -3.60
N HIS A 81 17.12 10.83 -2.66
CA HIS A 81 16.95 12.28 -2.71
C HIS A 81 17.84 12.94 -1.67
N ALA A 82 18.23 14.21 -1.86
CA ALA A 82 19.06 14.95 -0.91
C ALA A 82 18.41 15.02 0.49
N ASP A 83 17.09 15.06 0.55
CA ASP A 83 16.32 15.15 1.79
C ASP A 83 15.94 13.79 2.40
N GLY A 84 16.39 12.70 1.80
CA GLY A 84 16.13 11.35 2.31
C GLY A 84 15.86 10.32 1.22
N ALA A 85 15.97 9.05 1.58
CA ALA A 85 15.73 7.95 0.66
C ALA A 85 14.32 7.37 0.84
N LEU A 86 13.67 7.03 -0.25
CA LEU A 86 12.31 6.50 -0.26
C LEU A 86 12.21 5.21 -1.08
N LEU A 87 11.59 4.18 -0.49
CA LEU A 87 11.09 3.03 -1.22
C LEU A 87 9.60 3.27 -1.50
N VAL A 88 9.26 3.58 -2.74
CA VAL A 88 7.89 3.87 -3.17
C VAL A 88 7.24 2.58 -3.66
N ASP A 89 6.20 2.16 -2.97
CA ASP A 89 5.53 0.85 -3.07
C ASP A 89 6.45 -0.34 -2.73
N CYS A 90 5.86 -1.51 -2.57
CA CYS A 90 6.57 -2.68 -2.08
C CYS A 90 7.04 -3.57 -3.24
N PRO A 91 8.35 -3.78 -3.43
CA PRO A 91 8.84 -4.72 -4.42
C PRO A 91 8.61 -6.17 -3.98
N ALA A 92 8.87 -7.14 -4.85
CA ALA A 92 8.88 -8.55 -4.47
C ALA A 92 9.92 -8.81 -3.37
N PHE A 93 9.53 -9.56 -2.34
CA PHE A 93 10.42 -9.89 -1.23
C PHE A 93 11.39 -10.99 -1.65
N THR A 94 12.49 -10.61 -2.28
CA THR A 94 13.55 -11.49 -2.80
C THR A 94 14.90 -11.16 -2.22
N ALA A 95 15.83 -12.13 -2.26
CA ALA A 95 17.19 -11.94 -1.75
C ALA A 95 17.91 -10.79 -2.47
N ALA A 96 17.76 -10.67 -3.79
CA ALA A 96 18.38 -9.59 -4.56
C ALA A 96 17.83 -8.21 -4.19
N ASN A 97 16.51 -8.07 -4.03
CA ASN A 97 15.90 -6.80 -3.65
C ASN A 97 16.27 -6.41 -2.21
N LEU A 98 16.26 -7.37 -1.28
CA LEU A 98 16.63 -7.11 0.10
C LEU A 98 18.12 -6.75 0.22
N ALA A 99 19.01 -7.45 -0.47
CA ALA A 99 20.44 -7.14 -0.51
C ALA A 99 20.70 -5.74 -1.09
N PHE A 100 20.00 -5.39 -2.17
CA PHE A 100 20.09 -4.04 -2.74
C PHE A 100 19.71 -2.97 -1.71
N LEU A 101 18.57 -3.11 -1.05
CA LEU A 101 18.07 -2.13 -0.07
C LEU A 101 18.96 -2.05 1.18
N ARG A 102 19.48 -3.18 1.67
CA ARG A 102 20.45 -3.20 2.79
C ARG A 102 21.77 -2.50 2.46
N GLY A 103 22.15 -2.48 1.19
CA GLY A 103 23.34 -1.76 0.70
C GLY A 103 23.11 -0.27 0.45
N ARG A 104 21.93 0.27 0.75
CA ARG A 104 21.57 1.69 0.58
C ARG A 104 21.48 2.41 1.92
N PRO A 105 21.52 3.76 1.92
CA PRO A 105 21.19 4.52 3.11
C PRO A 105 19.83 4.12 3.69
N PRO A 106 19.64 4.23 5.01
CA PRO A 106 18.32 4.03 5.60
C PRO A 106 17.27 4.92 4.94
N GLY A 107 16.11 4.35 4.66
CA GLY A 107 15.03 5.04 3.98
C GLY A 107 13.69 4.91 4.71
N GLN A 108 12.64 5.37 4.05
CA GLN A 108 11.26 5.21 4.47
C GLN A 108 10.50 4.47 3.36
N LEU A 109 9.63 3.54 3.74
CA LEU A 109 8.72 2.87 2.82
C LEU A 109 7.44 3.70 2.68
N LEU A 110 7.21 4.27 1.52
CA LEU A 110 5.99 5.00 1.17
C LEU A 110 5.07 4.08 0.34
N LEU A 111 3.82 3.93 0.76
CA LEU A 111 2.82 3.16 0.04
C LEU A 111 1.84 4.12 -0.66
N THR A 112 1.79 4.05 -2.00
CA THR A 112 0.93 4.93 -2.79
C THR A 112 -0.52 4.47 -2.85
N SER A 113 -0.78 3.19 -2.56
CA SER A 113 -2.13 2.62 -2.44
C SER A 113 -2.06 1.21 -1.85
N ARG A 114 -3.21 0.66 -1.42
CA ARG A 114 -3.31 -0.73 -0.95
C ARG A 114 -2.83 -1.77 -1.97
N GLU A 115 -2.84 -1.44 -3.25
CA GLU A 115 -2.33 -2.34 -4.30
C GLU A 115 -0.79 -2.36 -4.34
N GLY A 116 -0.13 -1.37 -3.72
CA GLY A 116 1.32 -1.30 -3.54
C GLY A 116 1.81 -1.93 -2.23
N HIS A 117 0.92 -2.39 -1.34
CA HIS A 117 1.30 -2.90 -0.01
C HIS A 117 2.21 -4.12 -0.06
N GLY A 118 1.96 -5.08 -0.94
CA GLY A 118 2.77 -6.28 -1.07
C GLY A 118 3.11 -6.95 0.27
N ARG A 119 4.39 -7.21 0.50
CA ARG A 119 4.89 -7.78 1.75
C ARG A 119 5.58 -6.75 2.65
N THR A 120 4.99 -5.57 2.77
CA THR A 120 5.51 -4.43 3.55
C THR A 120 6.01 -4.82 4.94
N ARG A 121 5.23 -5.61 5.70
CA ARG A 121 5.62 -6.05 7.03
C ARG A 121 6.97 -6.79 7.03
N ARG A 122 7.21 -7.68 6.05
CA ARG A 122 8.47 -8.41 5.94
C ARG A 122 9.65 -7.50 5.62
N PHE A 123 9.47 -6.51 4.74
CA PHE A 123 10.49 -5.51 4.48
C PHE A 123 10.77 -4.67 5.71
N GLN A 124 9.74 -4.24 6.44
CA GLN A 124 9.92 -3.49 7.66
C GLN A 124 10.68 -4.30 8.73
N GLU A 125 10.30 -5.57 8.95
CA GLU A 125 10.99 -6.47 9.88
C GLU A 125 12.48 -6.66 9.50
N ALA A 126 12.78 -6.72 8.19
CA ALA A 126 14.14 -6.95 7.69
C ALA A 126 15.03 -5.70 7.64
N LEU A 127 14.45 -4.50 7.49
CA LEU A 127 15.16 -3.24 7.27
C LEU A 127 15.04 -2.27 8.47
N GLY A 128 14.01 -2.43 9.31
CA GLY A 128 13.74 -1.52 10.42
C GLY A 128 13.23 -0.13 9.99
N TRP A 129 12.80 0.03 8.73
CA TRP A 129 12.40 1.32 8.20
C TRP A 129 10.96 1.69 8.58
N PRO A 130 10.67 2.99 8.82
CA PRO A 130 9.30 3.44 9.01
C PRO A 130 8.47 3.28 7.73
N VAL A 131 7.17 3.08 7.89
CA VAL A 131 6.21 2.94 6.79
C VAL A 131 5.27 4.14 6.82
N LEU A 132 5.11 4.80 5.68
CA LEU A 132 4.20 5.92 5.49
C LEU A 132 3.09 5.51 4.53
N VAL A 133 1.84 5.76 4.92
CA VAL A 133 0.65 5.44 4.13
C VAL A 133 -0.43 6.52 4.34
N GLN A 134 -1.29 6.71 3.35
CA GLN A 134 -2.46 7.55 3.55
C GLN A 134 -3.44 6.88 4.55
N GLU A 135 -4.02 7.65 5.47
CA GLU A 135 -4.77 7.15 6.64
C GLU A 135 -5.91 6.17 6.30
N GLN A 136 -6.58 6.37 5.14
CA GLN A 136 -7.71 5.54 4.70
C GLN A 136 -7.32 4.07 4.45
N GLU A 137 -6.02 3.75 4.36
CA GLU A 137 -5.54 2.39 4.10
C GLU A 137 -4.62 1.83 5.20
N ALA A 138 -4.38 2.61 6.26
CA ALA A 138 -3.54 2.20 7.38
C ALA A 138 -4.05 0.92 8.08
N TYR A 139 -5.37 0.74 8.17
CA TYR A 139 -5.99 -0.44 8.77
C TYR A 139 -5.69 -1.77 8.04
N LEU A 140 -5.22 -1.69 6.79
CA LEU A 140 -4.84 -2.85 5.98
C LEU A 140 -3.42 -3.36 6.29
N LEU A 141 -2.71 -2.72 7.21
CA LEU A 141 -1.32 -3.01 7.58
C LEU A 141 -1.18 -3.50 9.03
N PRO A 142 -1.94 -4.54 9.44
CA PRO A 142 -1.85 -5.04 10.81
C PRO A 142 -0.45 -5.60 11.08
N GLY A 143 0.10 -5.25 12.24
CA GLY A 143 1.41 -5.72 12.70
C GLY A 143 2.61 -5.04 12.05
N VAL A 144 2.41 -4.02 11.20
CA VAL A 144 3.47 -3.11 10.78
C VAL A 144 3.80 -2.19 11.95
N GLN A 145 5.07 -2.18 12.36
CA GLN A 145 5.58 -1.27 13.40
C GLN A 145 5.96 0.07 12.77
N GLN A 146 6.07 1.14 13.55
CA GLN A 146 6.45 2.48 13.05
C GLN A 146 5.62 2.92 11.84
N LEU A 147 4.33 2.63 11.85
CA LEU A 147 3.40 3.08 10.83
C LEU A 147 3.07 4.55 11.04
N GLN A 148 3.33 5.36 10.03
CA GLN A 148 3.01 6.79 9.98
C GLN A 148 1.88 7.00 8.97
N THR A 149 1.01 7.95 9.26
CA THR A 149 -0.10 8.29 8.37
C THR A 149 -0.13 9.77 8.07
N PHE A 150 -0.75 10.13 6.95
CA PHE A 150 -1.09 11.50 6.62
C PHE A 150 -2.52 11.56 6.08
N ASP A 151 -3.13 12.74 6.13
CA ASP A 151 -4.51 13.00 5.68
C ASP A 151 -4.53 13.45 4.21
N ASP A 152 -4.49 14.75 3.95
CA ASP A 152 -4.68 15.32 2.60
C ASP A 152 -3.37 15.60 1.88
N GLU A 153 -2.45 16.26 2.55
CA GLU A 153 -1.13 16.62 2.04
C GLU A 153 -0.06 16.40 3.12
N LEU A 154 1.15 16.09 2.67
CA LEU A 154 2.32 16.01 3.56
C LEU A 154 3.57 16.47 2.80
N ALA A 155 4.30 17.41 3.36
CA ALA A 155 5.64 17.76 2.91
C ALA A 155 6.66 17.03 3.78
N LEU A 156 7.40 16.09 3.20
CA LEU A 156 8.57 15.48 3.85
C LEU A 156 9.74 16.45 3.81
N SER A 157 9.83 17.25 2.75
CA SER A 157 10.75 18.37 2.55
C SER A 157 10.15 19.33 1.53
N PRO A 158 10.77 20.48 1.22
CA PRO A 158 10.31 21.39 0.16
C PRO A 158 10.15 20.70 -1.20
N ASP A 159 11.03 19.73 -1.51
CA ASP A 159 11.05 19.03 -2.79
C ASP A 159 10.43 17.62 -2.75
N LEU A 160 10.04 17.11 -1.58
CA LEU A 160 9.38 15.82 -1.42
C LEU A 160 7.98 16.03 -0.83
N ARG A 161 6.97 16.04 -1.68
CA ARG A 161 5.59 16.37 -1.30
C ARG A 161 4.61 15.28 -1.71
N LEU A 162 3.69 14.97 -0.81
CA LEU A 162 2.64 13.97 -0.98
C LEU A 162 1.28 14.66 -1.11
N LEU A 163 0.42 14.08 -1.94
CA LEU A 163 -0.96 14.52 -2.12
C LEU A 163 -1.89 13.30 -2.11
N TRP A 164 -2.94 13.35 -1.30
CA TRP A 164 -4.02 12.37 -1.35
C TRP A 164 -4.83 12.52 -2.64
N THR A 165 -4.97 11.44 -3.38
CA THR A 165 -5.62 11.40 -4.71
C THR A 165 -6.55 10.20 -4.82
N PRO A 166 -7.65 10.17 -4.03
CA PRO A 166 -8.57 9.04 -4.02
C PRO A 166 -9.24 8.85 -5.38
N GLY A 167 -9.47 7.59 -5.73
CA GLY A 167 -10.11 7.23 -7.00
C GLY A 167 -9.82 5.80 -7.39
N PRO A 168 -8.55 5.44 -7.66
CA PRO A 168 -8.15 4.03 -7.80
C PRO A 168 -8.49 3.24 -6.55
N THR A 169 -8.06 3.75 -5.39
CA THR A 169 -8.36 3.22 -4.05
C THR A 169 -8.71 4.37 -3.10
N PRO A 170 -9.30 4.12 -1.91
CA PRO A 170 -9.61 5.18 -0.95
C PRO A 170 -8.40 5.99 -0.52
N GLY A 171 -7.28 5.33 -0.21
CA GLY A 171 -6.03 5.94 0.26
C GLY A 171 -4.99 6.14 -0.83
N CYS A 172 -5.38 6.12 -2.11
CA CYS A 172 -4.42 6.40 -3.18
C CYS A 172 -3.81 7.79 -3.01
N CYS A 173 -2.50 7.87 -3.15
CA CYS A 173 -1.74 9.12 -3.08
C CYS A 173 -0.64 9.14 -4.13
N VAL A 174 -0.08 10.31 -4.34
CA VAL A 174 1.06 10.53 -5.21
C VAL A 174 2.19 11.19 -4.43
N LEU A 175 3.44 10.96 -4.87
CA LEU A 175 4.61 11.67 -4.41
C LEU A 175 5.18 12.49 -5.57
N HIS A 176 5.36 13.77 -5.38
CA HIS A 176 6.18 14.60 -6.26
C HIS A 176 7.55 14.78 -5.64
N ALA A 177 8.56 14.31 -6.34
CA ALA A 177 9.97 14.57 -6.03
C ALA A 177 10.47 15.64 -7.01
N GLY A 178 10.66 16.85 -6.50
CA GLY A 178 11.08 18.01 -7.26
C GLY A 178 12.60 18.07 -7.48
N GLY A 179 13.12 19.27 -7.66
CA GLY A 179 14.55 19.52 -7.86
C GLY A 179 15.09 18.87 -9.14
N ALA A 180 16.30 18.31 -9.07
CA ALA A 180 16.98 17.73 -10.22
C ALA A 180 16.31 16.44 -10.76
N VAL A 181 15.56 15.72 -9.91
CA VAL A 181 14.88 14.49 -10.27
C VAL A 181 13.61 14.75 -11.06
N ASP A 182 12.80 15.69 -10.58
CA ASP A 182 11.51 16.13 -11.12
C ASP A 182 10.60 15.01 -11.64
N VAL A 183 10.24 14.09 -10.71
CA VAL A 183 9.44 12.89 -10.97
C VAL A 183 8.17 12.91 -10.14
N LEU A 184 7.04 12.59 -10.77
CA LEU A 184 5.79 12.28 -10.11
C LEU A 184 5.62 10.75 -9.99
N PHE A 185 5.70 10.21 -8.79
CA PHE A 185 5.31 8.83 -8.51
C PHE A 185 3.78 8.80 -8.34
N CYS A 186 3.10 8.34 -9.35
CA CYS A 186 1.64 8.45 -9.41
C CYS A 186 0.89 7.21 -8.90
N GLY A 187 1.60 6.22 -8.35
CA GLY A 187 0.97 4.96 -7.99
C GLY A 187 0.16 4.39 -9.15
N ARG A 188 -1.11 4.10 -8.91
CA ARG A 188 -2.06 3.66 -9.95
C ARG A 188 -3.03 4.75 -10.39
N LEU A 189 -2.77 6.00 -10.04
CA LEU A 189 -3.57 7.14 -10.54
C LEU A 189 -3.52 7.22 -12.07
N LEU A 190 -2.35 6.90 -12.65
CA LEU A 190 -2.14 6.77 -14.09
C LEU A 190 -1.44 5.44 -14.40
N SER A 191 -1.94 4.74 -15.39
CA SER A 191 -1.34 3.51 -15.90
C SER A 191 -0.77 3.72 -17.29
N PRO A 192 0.40 3.15 -17.61
CA PRO A 192 0.97 3.22 -18.94
C PRO A 192 0.05 2.62 -20.01
N THR A 193 -0.12 3.33 -21.12
CA THR A 193 -0.94 2.90 -22.26
C THR A 193 -0.14 2.75 -23.55
N GLY A 194 1.09 3.24 -23.57
CA GLY A 194 2.03 3.18 -24.68
C GLY A 194 3.30 3.96 -24.36
N PRO A 195 4.31 3.95 -25.22
CA PRO A 195 5.51 4.78 -25.08
C PRO A 195 5.14 6.27 -24.92
N GLY A 196 5.61 6.90 -23.85
CA GLY A 196 5.29 8.28 -23.52
C GLY A 196 3.83 8.56 -23.16
N ALA A 197 2.96 7.54 -23.03
CA ALA A 197 1.54 7.70 -22.79
C ALA A 197 1.08 6.98 -21.52
N ALA A 198 0.18 7.63 -20.81
CA ALA A 198 -0.52 7.07 -19.66
C ALA A 198 -1.90 7.69 -19.51
N SER A 199 -2.83 6.95 -18.92
CA SER A 199 -4.18 7.43 -18.64
C SER A 199 -4.74 6.76 -17.38
N PRO A 200 -5.79 7.32 -16.76
CA PRO A 200 -6.55 6.62 -15.78
C PRO A 200 -7.26 5.42 -16.43
N LEU A 201 -7.06 4.22 -15.87
CA LEU A 201 -7.69 3.00 -16.36
C LEU A 201 -8.63 2.43 -15.29
N PRO A 202 -9.89 2.85 -15.25
CA PRO A 202 -10.86 2.33 -14.29
C PRO A 202 -11.09 0.83 -14.53
N THR A 203 -11.18 0.09 -13.44
CA THR A 203 -11.45 -1.35 -13.41
C THR A 203 -12.61 -1.64 -12.47
N ALA A 204 -13.09 -2.87 -12.42
CA ALA A 204 -14.09 -3.28 -11.43
C ALA A 204 -13.61 -3.13 -9.96
N ARG A 205 -12.31 -2.96 -9.73
CA ARG A 205 -11.71 -2.73 -8.40
C ARG A 205 -11.56 -1.25 -8.06
N SER A 206 -11.77 -0.34 -9.01
CA SER A 206 -11.64 1.10 -8.79
C SER A 206 -12.66 1.57 -7.77
N PHE A 207 -12.20 2.35 -6.81
CA PHE A 207 -13.02 2.80 -5.70
C PHE A 207 -14.13 3.75 -6.14
N HIS A 208 -13.78 4.82 -6.89
CA HIS A 208 -14.77 5.85 -7.27
C HIS A 208 -14.29 6.73 -8.41
N TRP A 209 -14.88 6.57 -9.59
CA TRP A 209 -14.49 7.34 -10.79
C TRP A 209 -14.57 8.86 -10.63
N GLY A 210 -15.66 9.37 -10.10
CA GLY A 210 -15.81 10.83 -9.92
C GLY A 210 -14.83 11.45 -8.91
N ARG A 211 -14.34 10.69 -7.92
CA ARG A 211 -13.24 11.13 -7.05
C ARG A 211 -11.93 11.11 -7.82
N TRP A 212 -11.69 10.10 -8.64
CA TRP A 212 -10.50 10.01 -9.48
C TRP A 212 -10.35 11.23 -10.40
N GLN A 213 -11.42 11.62 -11.10
CA GLN A 213 -11.43 12.82 -11.94
C GLN A 213 -11.13 14.11 -11.14
N ARG A 214 -11.72 14.26 -9.94
CA ARG A 214 -11.39 15.38 -9.05
C ARG A 214 -9.94 15.36 -8.59
N SER A 215 -9.40 14.18 -8.28
CA SER A 215 -8.00 13.99 -7.90
C SER A 215 -7.04 14.41 -9.01
N LEU A 216 -7.34 14.08 -10.26
CA LEU A 216 -6.54 14.53 -11.41
C LEU A 216 -6.56 16.06 -11.55
N LYS A 217 -7.72 16.71 -11.38
CA LYS A 217 -7.82 18.17 -11.39
C LYS A 217 -7.04 18.82 -10.24
N LYS A 218 -7.17 18.25 -9.02
CA LYS A 218 -6.43 18.69 -7.81
C LYS A 218 -4.93 18.57 -8.05
N LEU A 219 -4.47 17.42 -8.56
CA LEU A 219 -3.06 17.17 -8.87
C LEU A 219 -2.48 18.20 -9.84
N LYS A 220 -3.17 18.50 -10.95
CA LYS A 220 -2.71 19.50 -11.93
C LYS A 220 -2.50 20.87 -11.30
N ALA A 221 -3.40 21.30 -10.43
CA ALA A 221 -3.33 22.59 -9.73
C ALA A 221 -2.26 22.61 -8.62
N TRP A 222 -2.02 21.46 -8.00
CA TRP A 222 -1.08 21.34 -6.88
C TRP A 222 0.40 21.30 -7.33
N LEU A 223 0.67 20.73 -8.50
CA LEU A 223 2.03 20.61 -9.03
C LEU A 223 2.61 21.97 -9.42
N PRO A 224 3.92 22.18 -9.21
CA PRO A 224 4.58 23.39 -9.70
C PRO A 224 4.42 23.55 -11.23
N GLN A 225 4.47 24.78 -11.68
CA GLN A 225 4.39 25.09 -13.11
C GLN A 225 5.55 24.42 -13.86
N GLY A 226 5.23 23.75 -14.96
CA GLY A 226 6.20 23.05 -15.80
C GLY A 226 6.62 21.66 -15.27
N SER A 227 6.29 21.32 -14.03
CA SER A 227 6.58 20.04 -13.39
C SER A 227 5.34 19.13 -13.41
N PRO A 228 5.51 17.79 -13.44
CA PRO A 228 6.77 17.04 -13.42
C PRO A 228 7.37 16.85 -14.83
N ARG A 229 8.68 16.68 -14.90
CA ARG A 229 9.36 16.24 -16.14
C ARG A 229 9.00 14.81 -16.48
N TRP A 230 8.97 13.92 -15.47
CA TRP A 230 8.74 12.50 -15.62
C TRP A 230 7.61 11.99 -14.72
N ILE A 231 6.94 10.94 -15.16
CA ILE A 231 5.97 10.20 -14.34
C ILE A 231 6.46 8.77 -14.16
N ALA A 232 6.51 8.32 -12.91
CA ALA A 232 6.81 6.95 -12.49
C ALA A 232 5.50 6.28 -12.03
N SER A 233 5.01 5.33 -12.80
CA SER A 233 3.78 4.60 -12.45
C SER A 233 4.06 3.44 -11.52
N GLY A 234 3.18 3.19 -10.55
CA GLY A 234 3.15 1.99 -9.72
C GLY A 234 2.43 0.82 -10.39
N ALA A 235 1.88 1.00 -11.59
CA ALA A 235 1.33 -0.09 -12.41
C ALA A 235 2.43 -0.86 -13.14
N GLY A 236 2.05 -1.89 -13.90
CA GLY A 236 2.97 -2.62 -14.77
C GLY A 236 3.45 -1.75 -15.93
N LEU A 237 4.76 -1.77 -16.21
CA LEU A 237 5.41 -0.92 -17.23
C LEU A 237 5.47 -1.56 -18.62
N GLY A 238 4.82 -2.71 -18.84
CA GLY A 238 4.93 -3.44 -20.11
C GLY A 238 4.55 -2.64 -21.36
N ALA A 239 3.57 -1.74 -21.25
CA ALA A 239 3.14 -0.89 -22.35
C ALA A 239 4.19 0.15 -22.79
N LEU A 240 5.20 0.44 -21.97
CA LEU A 240 6.25 1.41 -22.28
C LEU A 240 7.35 0.85 -23.19
N ALA A 241 7.22 -0.38 -23.70
CA ALA A 241 8.16 -1.00 -24.65
C ALA A 241 9.64 -0.96 -24.21
N GLY A 242 9.89 -1.08 -22.89
CA GLY A 242 11.24 -1.09 -22.30
C GLY A 242 11.60 0.17 -21.52
N GLU A 243 10.97 1.29 -21.81
CA GLU A 243 11.10 2.51 -21.02
C GLU A 243 10.57 2.29 -19.59
N LYS A 244 11.08 3.08 -18.66
CA LYS A 244 10.66 3.01 -17.25
C LYS A 244 9.83 4.21 -16.82
N LEU A 245 10.14 5.38 -17.37
CA LEU A 245 9.45 6.62 -17.07
C LEU A 245 8.57 7.06 -18.26
N ILE A 246 7.53 7.77 -17.94
CA ILE A 246 6.61 8.35 -18.90
C ILE A 246 6.94 9.84 -19.00
N GLY A 247 7.16 10.32 -20.20
CA GLY A 247 7.46 11.74 -20.41
C GLY A 247 7.19 12.20 -21.83
N PRO A 248 7.04 13.54 -22.01
CA PRO A 248 7.12 14.58 -20.99
C PRO A 248 5.91 14.60 -20.05
N GLY A 249 6.16 14.61 -18.73
CA GLY A 249 5.13 14.40 -17.72
C GLY A 249 4.08 15.52 -17.64
N ARG A 250 4.50 16.78 -17.57
CA ARG A 250 3.57 17.91 -17.46
C ARG A 250 2.64 18.06 -18.68
N PRO A 251 3.13 18.04 -19.93
CA PRO A 251 2.26 18.05 -21.10
C PRO A 251 1.26 16.90 -21.15
N LEU A 252 1.67 15.70 -20.72
CA LEU A 252 0.75 14.57 -20.61
C LEU A 252 -0.36 14.86 -19.60
N LEU A 253 -0.03 15.35 -18.42
CA LEU A 253 -1.04 15.66 -17.40
C LEU A 253 -2.00 16.76 -17.89
N ASP A 254 -1.50 17.79 -18.52
CA ASP A 254 -2.32 18.90 -19.04
C ASP A 254 -3.30 18.40 -20.13
N GLY A 255 -2.92 17.41 -20.92
CA GLY A 255 -3.75 16.79 -21.95
C GLY A 255 -4.81 15.80 -21.44
N LEU A 256 -4.78 15.41 -20.15
CA LEU A 256 -5.82 14.57 -19.57
C LEU A 256 -7.09 15.40 -19.29
N GLU A 257 -8.24 14.95 -19.76
CA GLU A 257 -9.54 15.57 -19.49
C GLU A 257 -10.10 15.24 -18.10
#